data_d6ea19aae5594fab967f1c6620701157
#
_entry.id   d6ea19aae5594fab967f1c6620701157
#
_cell.length_a   1.000
_cell.length_b   1.000
_cell.length_c   1.000
_cell.angle_alpha   90.00
_cell.angle_beta   90.00
_cell.angle_gamma   90.00
#
_symmetry.space_group_name_H-M   'P 1'
#
loop_
_entity.id
_entity.type
_entity.pdbx_description
1 polymer ?
#
loop_
_entity_poly.entity_id
_entity_poly.type
_entity_poly.pdbx_seq_one_letter_code
_entity_poly.pdbx_strand_id
1 'polypeptide(L)'
;MTLLLLTVAAALAPVTLYAQWKTPWSYEGARGAEHWSELDPEYAVCNAGKEQSPIDIRNPQKADLSSLRFEYKNGPLKYLINNGYTIRVNYHDAPGSGNFLIVGNKRYQLTQFHFHRPSEEYIHGKPYDMVLHLMHQSSDGEVVGVAVLLKTGSANPTVQQIWDHMPMSKGKEQDIPGVDINPADLLPGDAAYYMYQGSLTAPPCTEHVTWFVLKTPLDISAEQIDAFAKLYPHDVRPLQPLNGRVVKESQ
;
A
#
# COMPACT_ATOMS: atom_id res chain seq x y z
N MET A 1 6.06 46.16 31.25
CA MET A 1 5.73 44.77 31.54
C MET A 1 5.36 44.14 30.20
N THR A 2 6.36 43.53 29.53
CA THR A 2 6.22 43.00 28.14
C THR A 2 5.94 41.53 28.24
N LEU A 3 4.75 41.12 27.82
CA LEU A 3 4.32 39.72 27.83
C LEU A 3 4.94 38.98 26.63
N LEU A 4 5.85 38.06 26.89
CA LEU A 4 6.44 37.20 25.89
C LEU A 4 5.47 36.01 25.63
N LEU A 5 4.80 36.01 24.49
CA LEU A 5 4.01 34.84 24.00
C LEU A 5 4.98 33.76 23.48
N LEU A 6 5.16 32.70 24.26
CA LEU A 6 5.81 31.48 23.76
C LEU A 6 4.82 30.71 22.87
N THR A 7 5.06 30.71 21.57
CA THR A 7 4.41 29.81 20.66
C THR A 7 5.09 28.43 20.73
N VAL A 8 4.41 27.46 21.32
CA VAL A 8 4.83 26.04 21.27
C VAL A 8 4.46 25.51 19.90
N ALA A 9 5.43 25.40 19.01
CA ALA A 9 5.28 24.64 17.79
C ALA A 9 5.28 23.14 18.14
N ALA A 10 4.12 22.51 18.06
CA ALA A 10 4.03 21.04 18.14
C ALA A 10 4.71 20.46 16.90
N ALA A 11 5.91 19.93 17.06
CA ALA A 11 6.56 19.14 16.04
C ALA A 11 5.75 17.82 15.87
N LEU A 12 5.02 17.70 14.78
CA LEU A 12 4.45 16.43 14.36
C LEU A 12 5.61 15.47 14.09
N ALA A 13 5.77 14.46 14.95
CA ALA A 13 6.74 13.41 14.71
C ALA A 13 6.38 12.71 13.38
N PRO A 14 7.34 12.42 12.51
CA PRO A 14 7.06 11.70 11.28
C PRO A 14 6.49 10.32 11.64
N VAL A 15 5.32 10.01 11.10
CA VAL A 15 4.74 8.66 11.19
C VAL A 15 5.69 7.75 10.40
N THR A 16 6.50 6.98 11.11
CA THR A 16 7.36 6.00 10.47
C THR A 16 6.49 4.84 9.98
N LEU A 17 6.27 4.75 8.67
CA LEU A 17 5.58 3.62 8.00
C LEU A 17 6.26 2.25 8.25
N TYR A 18 7.36 2.24 9.00
CA TYR A 18 8.16 1.07 9.36
C TYR A 18 7.95 0.57 10.79
N ALA A 19 6.93 1.07 11.51
CA ALA A 19 6.69 0.64 12.86
C ALA A 19 6.51 -0.89 12.90
N GLN A 20 7.39 -1.57 13.60
CA GLN A 20 7.14 -2.96 13.99
C GLN A 20 5.91 -2.93 14.90
N TRP A 21 4.87 -3.65 14.52
CA TRP A 21 3.68 -3.77 15.36
C TRP A 21 4.07 -4.27 16.74
N LYS A 22 3.78 -3.48 17.77
CA LYS A 22 4.03 -3.84 19.16
C LYS A 22 3.16 -5.03 19.55
N THR A 23 1.91 -5.02 19.08
CA THR A 23 0.92 -6.07 19.33
C THR A 23 0.73 -6.91 18.09
N PRO A 24 1.01 -8.22 18.12
CA PRO A 24 0.77 -9.11 16.99
C PRO A 24 -0.71 -9.20 16.65
N TRP A 25 -1.02 -9.29 15.38
CA TRP A 25 -2.36 -9.45 14.82
C TRP A 25 -2.35 -10.52 13.71
N SER A 26 -3.50 -10.85 13.16
CA SER A 26 -3.64 -11.73 12.00
C SER A 26 -4.82 -11.28 11.15
N TYR A 27 -4.99 -11.89 9.97
CA TYR A 27 -6.17 -11.61 9.15
C TYR A 27 -7.39 -12.42 9.59
N GLU A 28 -7.21 -13.55 10.27
CA GLU A 28 -8.26 -14.47 10.67
C GLU A 28 -8.10 -14.93 12.12
N GLY A 29 -9.16 -15.52 12.69
CA GLY A 29 -9.20 -16.09 14.04
C GLY A 29 -9.22 -15.04 15.14
N ALA A 30 -8.83 -15.40 16.34
CA ALA A 30 -8.93 -14.56 17.54
C ALA A 30 -8.16 -13.23 17.50
N ARG A 31 -7.28 -13.04 16.53
CA ARG A 31 -6.53 -11.81 16.27
C ARG A 31 -6.86 -11.24 14.88
N GLY A 32 -7.93 -11.73 14.26
CA GLY A 32 -8.39 -11.34 12.93
C GLY A 32 -8.91 -9.92 12.86
N ALA A 33 -9.23 -9.49 11.63
CA ALA A 33 -9.57 -8.09 11.34
C ALA A 33 -10.78 -7.58 12.13
N GLU A 34 -11.71 -8.44 12.50
CA GLU A 34 -12.88 -8.12 13.33
C GLU A 34 -12.53 -7.78 14.79
N HIS A 35 -11.34 -8.21 15.27
CA HIS A 35 -10.86 -8.01 16.64
C HIS A 35 -9.73 -7.00 16.77
N TRP A 36 -9.21 -6.46 15.65
CA TRP A 36 -8.03 -5.58 15.70
C TRP A 36 -8.15 -4.45 16.70
N SER A 37 -9.30 -3.79 16.77
CA SER A 37 -9.53 -2.66 17.69
C SER A 37 -9.48 -3.05 19.19
N GLU A 38 -9.56 -4.35 19.50
CA GLU A 38 -9.53 -4.87 20.86
C GLU A 38 -8.11 -5.30 21.28
N LEU A 39 -7.20 -5.47 20.30
CA LEU A 39 -5.86 -6.00 20.55
C LEU A 39 -4.93 -4.97 21.17
N ASP A 40 -5.10 -3.69 20.82
CA ASP A 40 -4.25 -2.59 21.26
C ASP A 40 -5.02 -1.26 21.19
N PRO A 41 -4.90 -0.37 22.19
CA PRO A 41 -5.50 0.96 22.13
C PRO A 41 -5.12 1.76 20.88
N GLU A 42 -3.89 1.56 20.34
CA GLU A 42 -3.43 2.20 19.10
C GLU A 42 -4.23 1.71 17.86
N TYR A 43 -4.90 0.55 17.95
CA TYR A 43 -5.70 -0.03 16.86
C TYR A 43 -7.19 0.32 16.94
N ALA A 44 -7.61 1.12 17.91
CA ALA A 44 -9.02 1.47 18.12
C ALA A 44 -9.69 2.04 16.86
N VAL A 45 -8.95 2.78 16.03
CA VAL A 45 -9.44 3.38 14.77
C VAL A 45 -9.81 2.32 13.73
N CYS A 46 -9.30 1.08 13.83
CA CYS A 46 -9.69 0.00 12.91
C CYS A 46 -11.20 -0.29 12.91
N ASN A 47 -11.88 -0.03 14.04
CA ASN A 47 -13.34 -0.16 14.16
C ASN A 47 -14.06 1.19 14.27
N ALA A 48 -13.45 2.19 14.94
CA ALA A 48 -14.09 3.48 15.17
C ALA A 48 -13.99 4.44 13.98
N GLY A 49 -13.02 4.23 13.09
CA GLY A 49 -12.75 5.08 11.93
C GLY A 49 -13.91 5.13 10.94
N LYS A 50 -13.99 6.21 10.20
CA LYS A 50 -15.05 6.45 9.20
C LYS A 50 -14.52 6.47 7.77
N GLU A 51 -13.22 6.57 7.60
CA GLU A 51 -12.55 6.59 6.29
C GLU A 51 -11.68 5.33 6.10
N GLN A 52 -12.20 4.17 6.50
CA GLN A 52 -11.45 2.93 6.49
C GLN A 52 -11.33 2.30 5.08
N SER A 53 -10.23 1.58 4.84
CA SER A 53 -9.90 0.79 3.64
C SER A 53 -9.76 -0.69 3.98
N PRO A 54 -9.92 -1.60 2.99
CA PRO A 54 -10.27 -1.36 1.59
C PRO A 54 -11.76 -1.13 1.38
N ILE A 55 -12.14 -0.75 0.14
CA ILE A 55 -13.55 -0.52 -0.25
C ILE A 55 -13.91 -1.26 -1.54
N ASP A 56 -15.21 -1.39 -1.79
CA ASP A 56 -15.74 -1.78 -3.10
C ASP A 56 -16.02 -0.51 -3.92
N ILE A 57 -15.30 -0.34 -5.02
CA ILE A 57 -15.44 0.79 -5.93
C ILE A 57 -16.66 0.56 -6.82
N ARG A 58 -17.72 1.33 -6.53
CA ARG A 58 -18.98 1.34 -7.30
C ARG A 58 -19.36 2.77 -7.62
N ASN A 59 -19.88 3.01 -8.81
CA ASN A 59 -20.41 4.32 -9.21
C ASN A 59 -19.43 5.50 -8.97
N PRO A 60 -18.19 5.42 -9.43
CA PRO A 60 -17.23 6.50 -9.27
C PRO A 60 -17.71 7.74 -10.05
N GLN A 61 -17.41 8.92 -9.53
CA GLN A 61 -17.73 10.19 -10.17
C GLN A 61 -16.57 10.65 -11.03
N LYS A 62 -16.82 10.93 -12.30
CA LYS A 62 -15.83 11.56 -13.18
C LYS A 62 -15.40 12.90 -12.63
N ALA A 63 -14.10 13.14 -12.58
CA ALA A 63 -13.53 14.39 -12.11
C ALA A 63 -12.30 14.77 -12.93
N ASP A 64 -12.01 16.06 -12.98
CA ASP A 64 -10.74 16.56 -13.51
C ASP A 64 -9.68 16.37 -12.45
N LEU A 65 -8.96 15.25 -12.54
CA LEU A 65 -7.93 14.84 -11.60
C LEU A 65 -6.55 15.00 -12.21
N SER A 66 -5.56 15.36 -11.38
CA SER A 66 -4.17 15.45 -11.80
C SER A 66 -3.65 14.11 -12.29
N SER A 67 -2.89 14.11 -13.39
CA SER A 67 -2.21 12.90 -13.85
C SER A 67 -1.21 12.39 -12.81
N LEU A 68 -1.08 11.07 -12.71
CA LEU A 68 -0.03 10.43 -11.93
C LEU A 68 1.23 10.33 -12.79
N ARG A 69 2.36 10.79 -12.26
CA ARG A 69 3.66 10.65 -12.90
C ARG A 69 4.63 9.92 -11.98
N PHE A 70 5.12 8.80 -12.46
CA PHE A 70 6.04 7.95 -11.70
C PHE A 70 7.48 8.24 -12.15
N GLU A 71 8.31 8.70 -11.23
CA GLU A 71 9.76 8.90 -11.39
C GLU A 71 10.49 7.74 -10.69
N TYR A 72 10.28 6.53 -11.20
CA TYR A 72 10.92 5.33 -10.69
C TYR A 72 12.19 5.00 -11.48
N LYS A 73 13.15 4.40 -10.81
CA LYS A 73 14.46 4.08 -11.36
C LYS A 73 14.80 2.63 -11.09
N ASN A 74 15.52 2.03 -12.03
CA ASN A 74 16.16 0.74 -11.80
C ASN A 74 17.17 0.85 -10.66
N GLY A 75 17.19 -0.15 -9.81
CA GLY A 75 18.11 -0.21 -8.67
C GLY A 75 18.11 -1.58 -8.01
N PRO A 76 19.07 -1.83 -7.10
CA PRO A 76 19.23 -3.11 -6.47
C PRO A 76 18.01 -3.51 -5.64
N LEU A 77 17.64 -4.80 -5.72
CA LEU A 77 16.61 -5.38 -4.86
C LEU A 77 17.17 -5.51 -3.44
N LYS A 78 16.77 -4.58 -2.60
CA LYS A 78 17.17 -4.52 -1.19
C LYS A 78 15.96 -4.57 -0.29
N TYR A 79 16.23 -4.87 0.98
CA TYR A 79 15.23 -4.83 2.05
C TYR A 79 13.97 -5.66 1.74
N LEU A 80 14.16 -6.78 0.99
CA LEU A 80 13.11 -7.77 0.76
C LEU A 80 12.82 -8.51 2.07
N ILE A 81 11.56 -8.61 2.45
CA ILE A 81 11.17 -9.23 3.71
C ILE A 81 9.85 -10.02 3.57
N ASN A 82 9.84 -11.19 4.17
CA ASN A 82 8.62 -11.82 4.66
C ASN A 82 8.39 -11.34 6.09
N ASN A 83 7.45 -10.42 6.29
CA ASN A 83 7.19 -9.83 7.61
C ASN A 83 6.20 -10.63 8.46
N GLY A 84 5.72 -11.77 7.96
CA GLY A 84 4.71 -12.62 8.58
C GLY A 84 3.27 -12.24 8.26
N TYR A 85 3.07 -11.22 7.42
CA TYR A 85 1.75 -10.74 6.97
C TYR A 85 1.68 -10.64 5.44
N THR A 86 2.82 -10.40 4.79
CA THR A 86 2.96 -10.34 3.34
C THR A 86 4.45 -10.39 2.95
N ILE A 87 4.74 -10.44 1.66
CA ILE A 87 6.06 -10.18 1.07
C ILE A 87 6.15 -8.70 0.73
N ARG A 88 7.19 -8.03 1.24
CA ARG A 88 7.36 -6.59 1.11
C ARG A 88 8.79 -6.24 0.70
N VAL A 89 8.93 -5.21 -0.12
CA VAL A 89 10.21 -4.56 -0.44
C VAL A 89 10.17 -3.16 0.15
N ASN A 90 11.10 -2.86 1.04
CA ASN A 90 11.22 -1.53 1.66
C ASN A 90 12.23 -0.67 0.90
N TYR A 91 12.07 0.63 1.01
CA TYR A 91 12.99 1.64 0.49
C TYR A 91 13.42 2.54 1.65
N HIS A 92 14.71 2.52 1.97
CA HIS A 92 15.31 3.32 3.03
C HIS A 92 16.12 4.49 2.44
N ASP A 93 15.65 5.01 1.32
CA ASP A 93 16.30 6.15 0.66
C ASP A 93 16.25 7.41 1.53
N ALA A 94 17.31 8.21 1.46
CA ALA A 94 17.35 9.50 2.14
C ALA A 94 16.21 10.40 1.63
N PRO A 95 15.65 11.28 2.48
CA PRO A 95 14.61 12.22 2.07
C PRO A 95 14.98 12.99 0.80
N GLY A 96 14.10 13.00 -0.18
CA GLY A 96 14.30 13.68 -1.48
C GLY A 96 15.15 12.88 -2.49
N SER A 97 15.56 11.65 -2.17
CA SER A 97 16.23 10.72 -3.10
C SER A 97 15.35 9.50 -3.38
N GLY A 98 15.76 8.64 -4.33
CA GLY A 98 15.04 7.40 -4.65
C GLY A 98 13.92 7.56 -5.67
N ASN A 99 12.81 6.87 -5.43
CA ASN A 99 11.67 6.73 -6.33
C ASN A 99 10.51 7.61 -5.89
N PHE A 100 9.81 8.25 -6.84
CA PHE A 100 8.73 9.19 -6.53
C PHE A 100 7.47 8.97 -7.36
N LEU A 101 6.33 9.19 -6.72
CA LEU A 101 5.07 9.53 -7.36
C LEU A 101 4.90 11.06 -7.32
N ILE A 102 4.50 11.66 -8.44
CA ILE A 102 4.15 13.07 -8.57
C ILE A 102 2.66 13.17 -8.84
N VAL A 103 1.95 13.93 -8.03
CA VAL A 103 0.52 14.23 -8.20
C VAL A 103 0.36 15.74 -8.23
N GLY A 104 0.01 16.29 -9.38
CA GLY A 104 0.07 17.74 -9.58
C GLY A 104 1.48 18.27 -9.35
N ASN A 105 1.64 19.16 -8.35
CA ASN A 105 2.93 19.74 -7.97
C ASN A 105 3.56 19.07 -6.73
N LYS A 106 2.93 18.03 -6.16
CA LYS A 106 3.40 17.39 -4.94
C LYS A 106 4.14 16.10 -5.24
N ARG A 107 5.26 15.90 -4.55
CA ARG A 107 6.09 14.70 -4.65
C ARG A 107 5.91 13.82 -3.43
N TYR A 108 5.77 12.52 -3.67
CA TYR A 108 5.63 11.49 -2.65
C TYR A 108 6.70 10.43 -2.88
N GLN A 109 7.60 10.25 -1.93
CA GLN A 109 8.69 9.27 -2.01
C GLN A 109 8.14 7.86 -1.77
N LEU A 110 8.51 6.91 -2.63
CA LEU A 110 8.20 5.49 -2.44
C LEU A 110 8.91 4.99 -1.19
N THR A 111 8.15 4.45 -0.25
CA THR A 111 8.68 3.93 1.02
C THR A 111 8.72 2.42 1.06
N GLN A 112 7.75 1.76 0.42
CA GLN A 112 7.68 0.31 0.30
C GLN A 112 6.62 -0.10 -0.71
N PHE A 113 6.69 -1.35 -1.19
CA PHE A 113 5.56 -2.02 -1.83
C PHE A 113 5.39 -3.44 -1.28
N HIS A 114 4.16 -3.95 -1.36
CA HIS A 114 3.79 -5.26 -0.87
C HIS A 114 2.57 -5.80 -1.61
N PHE A 115 2.26 -7.08 -1.41
CA PHE A 115 1.22 -7.78 -2.14
C PHE A 115 0.14 -8.32 -1.22
N HIS A 116 -1.06 -8.49 -1.77
CA HIS A 116 -2.18 -9.18 -1.10
C HIS A 116 -2.89 -10.13 -2.07
N ARG A 117 -3.45 -11.19 -1.54
CA ARG A 117 -4.26 -12.18 -2.24
C ARG A 117 -5.54 -12.55 -1.45
N PRO A 118 -6.73 -12.45 -2.10
CA PRO A 118 -7.03 -11.78 -3.36
C PRO A 118 -6.72 -10.27 -3.30
N SER A 119 -7.21 -9.45 -4.26
CA SER A 119 -7.10 -8.00 -4.09
C SER A 119 -7.94 -7.54 -2.91
N GLU A 120 -7.44 -6.51 -2.21
CA GLU A 120 -8.18 -5.89 -1.11
C GLU A 120 -9.29 -4.99 -1.65
N GLU A 121 -9.02 -4.20 -2.71
CA GLU A 121 -10.02 -3.40 -3.41
C GLU A 121 -10.87 -4.27 -4.31
N TYR A 122 -12.19 -4.04 -4.26
CA TYR A 122 -13.13 -4.65 -5.18
C TYR A 122 -13.60 -3.62 -6.21
N ILE A 123 -13.80 -4.10 -7.45
CA ILE A 123 -14.39 -3.32 -8.53
C ILE A 123 -15.74 -3.92 -8.91
N HIS A 124 -16.82 -3.17 -8.69
CA HIS A 124 -18.19 -3.63 -8.92
C HIS A 124 -18.54 -4.98 -8.23
N GLY A 125 -18.05 -5.15 -6.99
CA GLY A 125 -18.32 -6.31 -6.16
C GLY A 125 -17.43 -7.53 -6.43
N LYS A 126 -16.36 -7.38 -7.22
CA LYS A 126 -15.45 -8.48 -7.57
C LYS A 126 -14.02 -8.12 -7.22
N PRO A 127 -13.29 -9.00 -6.53
CA PRO A 127 -11.85 -8.87 -6.38
C PRO A 127 -11.14 -9.28 -7.66
N TYR A 128 -9.89 -8.85 -7.78
CA TYR A 128 -8.89 -9.42 -8.68
C TYR A 128 -8.10 -10.53 -7.99
N ASP A 129 -7.26 -11.24 -8.75
CA ASP A 129 -6.49 -12.37 -8.22
C ASP A 129 -5.53 -11.96 -7.12
N MET A 130 -4.90 -10.78 -7.28
CA MET A 130 -4.02 -10.15 -6.28
C MET A 130 -4.08 -8.62 -6.43
N VAL A 131 -3.45 -7.92 -5.49
CA VAL A 131 -3.13 -6.50 -5.60
C VAL A 131 -1.70 -6.25 -5.12
N LEU A 132 -1.05 -5.29 -5.76
CA LEU A 132 0.21 -4.69 -5.32
C LEU A 132 -0.09 -3.29 -4.79
N HIS A 133 0.31 -3.01 -3.55
CA HIS A 133 0.27 -1.68 -2.95
C HIS A 133 1.65 -1.04 -2.96
N LEU A 134 1.77 0.12 -3.60
CA LEU A 134 2.97 0.95 -3.53
C LEU A 134 2.66 2.14 -2.60
N MET A 135 3.35 2.18 -1.46
CA MET A 135 3.12 3.20 -0.42
C MET A 135 4.15 4.31 -0.52
N HIS A 136 3.66 5.53 -0.49
CA HIS A 136 4.51 6.71 -0.64
C HIS A 136 4.24 7.71 0.47
N GLN A 137 5.22 8.56 0.75
CA GLN A 137 5.09 9.62 1.72
C GLN A 137 5.70 10.93 1.21
N SER A 138 5.00 12.04 1.42
CA SER A 138 5.53 13.37 1.14
C SER A 138 6.42 13.88 2.26
N SER A 139 7.19 14.92 2.01
CA SER A 139 8.08 15.53 3.01
C SER A 139 7.36 16.14 4.21
N ASP A 140 6.08 16.46 4.08
CA ASP A 140 5.21 16.97 5.15
C ASP A 140 4.38 15.85 5.82
N GLY A 141 4.64 14.57 5.48
CA GLY A 141 4.10 13.41 6.16
C GLY A 141 2.79 12.86 5.59
N GLU A 142 2.22 13.44 4.53
CA GLU A 142 1.05 12.85 3.88
C GLU A 142 1.39 11.48 3.27
N VAL A 143 0.49 10.53 3.43
CA VAL A 143 0.62 9.17 2.91
C VAL A 143 -0.32 8.96 1.75
N VAL A 144 0.21 8.39 0.67
CA VAL A 144 -0.59 7.94 -0.47
C VAL A 144 -0.27 6.48 -0.83
N GLY A 145 -1.30 5.73 -1.16
CA GLY A 145 -1.19 4.37 -1.68
C GLY A 145 -1.58 4.32 -3.15
N VAL A 146 -0.78 3.60 -3.95
CA VAL A 146 -1.17 3.22 -5.31
C VAL A 146 -1.46 1.74 -5.31
N ALA A 147 -2.69 1.35 -5.66
CA ALA A 147 -3.10 -0.03 -5.81
C ALA A 147 -3.06 -0.42 -7.28
N VAL A 148 -2.25 -1.41 -7.60
CA VAL A 148 -2.18 -2.05 -8.93
C VAL A 148 -2.86 -3.39 -8.84
N LEU A 149 -4.02 -3.51 -9.46
CA LEU A 149 -4.79 -4.75 -9.50
C LEU A 149 -4.06 -5.76 -10.40
N LEU A 150 -3.91 -7.00 -9.92
CA LEU A 150 -3.22 -8.06 -10.63
C LEU A 150 -4.22 -9.13 -11.06
N LYS A 151 -4.16 -9.52 -12.33
CA LYS A 151 -5.01 -10.58 -12.90
C LYS A 151 -4.18 -11.69 -13.53
N THR A 152 -4.73 -12.87 -13.58
CA THR A 152 -4.11 -14.00 -14.29
C THR A 152 -3.91 -13.67 -15.78
N GLY A 153 -2.69 -13.83 -16.25
CA GLY A 153 -2.27 -13.55 -17.62
C GLY A 153 -0.83 -13.97 -17.86
N SER A 154 -0.08 -13.15 -18.56
CA SER A 154 1.36 -13.39 -18.81
C SER A 154 2.17 -13.20 -17.53
N ALA A 155 3.26 -13.97 -17.39
CA ALA A 155 4.19 -13.79 -16.27
C ALA A 155 4.80 -12.39 -16.28
N ASN A 156 4.88 -11.76 -15.11
CA ASN A 156 5.59 -10.49 -14.93
C ASN A 156 7.06 -10.78 -14.54
N PRO A 157 8.04 -10.34 -15.34
CA PRO A 157 9.45 -10.63 -15.06
C PRO A 157 9.96 -10.05 -13.74
N THR A 158 9.52 -8.85 -13.37
CA THR A 158 9.94 -8.20 -12.11
C THR A 158 9.35 -8.92 -10.90
N VAL A 159 8.09 -9.34 -10.98
CA VAL A 159 7.49 -10.21 -9.95
C VAL A 159 8.27 -11.52 -9.84
N GLN A 160 8.68 -12.11 -10.98
CA GLN A 160 9.47 -13.34 -10.95
C GLN A 160 10.83 -13.15 -10.26
N GLN A 161 11.54 -12.06 -10.56
CA GLN A 161 12.80 -11.74 -9.86
C GLN A 161 12.62 -11.62 -8.34
N ILE A 162 11.52 -11.03 -7.89
CA ILE A 162 11.20 -10.93 -6.46
C ILE A 162 10.88 -12.32 -5.89
N TRP A 163 10.06 -13.12 -6.61
CA TRP A 163 9.65 -14.47 -6.14
C TRP A 163 10.80 -15.47 -6.11
N ASP A 164 11.76 -15.38 -7.04
CA ASP A 164 12.97 -16.22 -7.03
C ASP A 164 13.81 -16.05 -5.74
N HIS A 165 13.63 -14.93 -5.03
CA HIS A 165 14.35 -14.61 -3.80
C HIS A 165 13.41 -14.44 -2.60
N MET A 166 12.13 -14.78 -2.77
CA MET A 166 11.11 -14.60 -1.74
C MET A 166 11.44 -15.40 -0.46
N PRO A 167 11.56 -14.74 0.71
CA PRO A 167 11.83 -15.44 1.95
C PRO A 167 10.64 -16.33 2.35
N MET A 168 10.87 -17.65 2.48
CA MET A 168 9.83 -18.64 2.76
C MET A 168 9.34 -18.62 4.21
N SER A 169 9.95 -17.83 5.09
CA SER A 169 9.55 -17.68 6.48
C SER A 169 9.73 -16.25 6.96
N LYS A 170 8.93 -15.85 7.96
CA LYS A 170 9.07 -14.55 8.61
C LYS A 170 10.51 -14.34 9.09
N GLY A 171 11.06 -13.18 8.77
CA GLY A 171 12.46 -12.88 9.08
C GLY A 171 12.78 -11.39 9.08
N LYS A 172 14.07 -11.13 8.90
CA LYS A 172 14.61 -9.77 8.73
C LYS A 172 14.68 -9.41 7.25
N GLU A 173 14.82 -8.13 6.97
CA GLU A 173 15.13 -7.61 5.64
C GLU A 173 16.41 -8.23 5.09
N GLN A 174 16.39 -8.52 3.79
CA GLN A 174 17.50 -9.13 3.06
C GLN A 174 17.83 -8.27 1.84
N ASP A 175 19.10 -8.05 1.62
CA ASP A 175 19.63 -7.51 0.38
C ASP A 175 19.90 -8.68 -0.57
N ILE A 176 19.54 -8.52 -1.85
CA ILE A 176 19.73 -9.54 -2.88
C ILE A 176 20.81 -9.07 -3.86
N PRO A 177 22.08 -9.45 -3.63
CA PRO A 177 23.19 -8.98 -4.45
C PRO A 177 23.05 -9.43 -5.91
N GLY A 178 23.28 -8.49 -6.83
CA GLY A 178 23.29 -8.77 -8.27
C GLY A 178 21.89 -8.82 -8.91
N VAL A 179 20.83 -8.54 -8.16
CA VAL A 179 19.47 -8.42 -8.69
C VAL A 179 19.02 -6.97 -8.62
N ASP A 180 18.72 -6.41 -9.78
CA ASP A 180 18.14 -5.07 -9.91
C ASP A 180 16.68 -5.18 -10.36
N ILE A 181 15.82 -4.30 -9.81
CA ILE A 181 14.41 -4.16 -10.22
C ILE A 181 14.09 -2.69 -10.49
N ASN A 182 13.14 -2.47 -11.39
CA ASN A 182 12.54 -1.16 -11.58
C ASN A 182 11.07 -1.21 -11.13
N PRO A 183 10.64 -0.46 -10.10
CA PRO A 183 9.24 -0.44 -9.69
C PRO A 183 8.28 0.02 -10.81
N ALA A 184 8.78 0.71 -11.85
CA ALA A 184 7.97 1.08 -13.01
C ALA A 184 7.46 -0.13 -13.79
N ASP A 185 8.19 -1.26 -13.77
CA ASP A 185 7.78 -2.52 -14.44
C ASP A 185 6.63 -3.24 -13.73
N LEU A 186 6.24 -2.72 -12.55
CA LEU A 186 5.08 -3.16 -11.78
C LEU A 186 3.84 -2.28 -12.00
N LEU A 187 3.89 -1.36 -12.98
CA LEU A 187 2.80 -0.48 -13.34
C LEU A 187 2.21 -0.88 -14.68
N PRO A 188 0.89 -0.75 -14.89
CA PRO A 188 0.31 -0.88 -16.22
C PRO A 188 0.73 0.29 -17.13
N GLY A 189 0.61 0.10 -18.45
CA GLY A 189 0.94 1.13 -19.44
C GLY A 189 0.01 2.36 -19.42
N ASP A 190 -1.13 2.27 -18.75
CA ASP A 190 -2.10 3.34 -18.55
C ASP A 190 -2.26 3.63 -17.06
N ALA A 191 -2.14 4.89 -16.69
CA ALA A 191 -2.24 5.36 -15.31
C ALA A 191 -3.62 6.01 -14.98
N ALA A 192 -4.68 5.70 -15.73
CA ALA A 192 -6.04 6.05 -15.35
C ALA A 192 -6.42 5.38 -14.02
N TYR A 193 -7.12 6.10 -13.13
CA TYR A 193 -7.30 5.64 -11.76
C TYR A 193 -8.64 6.04 -11.15
N TYR A 194 -9.01 5.31 -10.10
CA TYR A 194 -9.98 5.71 -9.09
C TYR A 194 -9.26 6.33 -7.91
N MET A 195 -9.86 7.35 -7.27
CA MET A 195 -9.30 8.02 -6.11
C MET A 195 -10.32 8.08 -4.97
N TYR A 196 -9.90 7.76 -3.76
CA TYR A 196 -10.69 7.95 -2.55
C TYR A 196 -9.82 8.24 -1.33
N GLN A 197 -10.41 8.85 -0.30
CA GLN A 197 -9.79 8.99 1.01
C GLN A 197 -10.04 7.74 1.83
N GLY A 198 -9.00 7.21 2.44
CA GLY A 198 -9.05 5.94 3.15
C GLY A 198 -8.06 5.84 4.29
N SER A 199 -7.65 4.63 4.58
CA SER A 199 -6.75 4.28 5.67
C SER A 199 -5.68 3.28 5.23
N LEU A 200 -4.73 2.99 6.10
CA LEU A 200 -3.97 1.74 6.03
C LEU A 200 -4.94 0.56 6.16
N THR A 201 -4.70 -0.51 5.40
CA THR A 201 -5.52 -1.73 5.39
C THR A 201 -5.11 -2.76 6.45
N ALA A 202 -4.10 -2.43 7.24
CA ALA A 202 -3.60 -3.22 8.36
C ALA A 202 -3.48 -2.35 9.61
N PRO A 203 -3.47 -2.91 10.82
CA PRO A 203 -3.23 -2.16 12.05
C PRO A 203 -1.99 -1.25 11.93
N PRO A 204 -2.06 0.01 12.41
CA PRO A 204 -3.12 0.58 13.24
C PRO A 204 -4.32 1.17 12.47
N CYS A 205 -4.49 0.92 11.17
CA CYS A 205 -5.59 1.40 10.32
C CYS A 205 -5.70 2.93 10.26
N THR A 206 -4.58 3.61 10.37
CA THR A 206 -4.50 5.08 10.35
C THR A 206 -5.19 5.65 9.12
N GLU A 207 -6.11 6.58 9.33
CA GLU A 207 -6.86 7.28 8.27
C GLU A 207 -6.03 8.38 7.60
N HIS A 208 -6.61 9.12 6.67
CA HIS A 208 -5.98 10.16 5.86
C HIS A 208 -4.94 9.61 4.86
N VAL A 209 -5.15 8.40 4.35
CA VAL A 209 -4.42 7.85 3.23
C VAL A 209 -5.21 8.13 1.95
N THR A 210 -4.61 8.84 1.00
CA THR A 210 -5.21 8.97 -0.33
C THR A 210 -4.85 7.73 -1.16
N TRP A 211 -5.85 7.00 -1.62
CA TRP A 211 -5.69 5.85 -2.49
C TRP A 211 -5.90 6.21 -3.95
N PHE A 212 -4.97 5.76 -4.80
CA PHE A 212 -5.07 5.75 -6.26
C PHE A 212 -5.12 4.30 -6.72
N VAL A 213 -6.30 3.82 -7.13
CA VAL A 213 -6.48 2.44 -7.63
C VAL A 213 -6.44 2.49 -9.14
N LEU A 214 -5.39 1.92 -9.75
CA LEU A 214 -5.22 1.95 -11.20
C LEU A 214 -6.31 1.12 -11.88
N LYS A 215 -6.93 1.68 -12.94
CA LYS A 215 -8.07 1.05 -13.63
C LYS A 215 -7.65 -0.15 -14.47
N THR A 216 -6.46 -0.08 -15.06
CA THR A 216 -5.91 -1.14 -15.90
C THR A 216 -5.15 -2.13 -15.04
N PRO A 217 -5.57 -3.41 -14.98
CA PRO A 217 -4.85 -4.41 -14.24
C PRO A 217 -3.55 -4.81 -14.94
N LEU A 218 -2.56 -5.22 -14.16
CA LEU A 218 -1.33 -5.81 -14.64
C LEU A 218 -1.46 -7.33 -14.69
N ASP A 219 -0.88 -7.95 -15.72
CA ASP A 219 -0.85 -9.41 -15.84
C ASP A 219 0.20 -10.02 -14.90
N ILE A 220 -0.16 -11.16 -14.31
CA ILE A 220 0.71 -12.03 -13.51
C ILE A 220 0.35 -13.49 -13.82
N SER A 221 1.33 -14.40 -13.91
CA SER A 221 0.99 -15.79 -14.24
C SER A 221 0.32 -16.54 -13.08
N ALA A 222 -0.41 -17.59 -13.41
CA ALA A 222 -1.04 -18.46 -12.41
C ALA A 222 0.01 -19.05 -11.46
N GLU A 223 1.18 -19.43 -11.98
CA GLU A 223 2.27 -20.00 -11.18
C GLU A 223 2.84 -18.96 -10.21
N GLN A 224 2.90 -17.68 -10.61
CA GLN A 224 3.33 -16.60 -9.73
C GLN A 224 2.31 -16.36 -8.61
N ILE A 225 1.01 -16.39 -8.94
CA ILE A 225 -0.07 -16.31 -7.94
C ILE A 225 0.03 -17.47 -6.96
N ASP A 226 0.19 -18.71 -7.48
CA ASP A 226 0.29 -19.91 -6.66
C ASP A 226 1.54 -19.92 -5.78
N ALA A 227 2.65 -19.35 -6.25
CA ALA A 227 3.86 -19.20 -5.43
C ALA A 227 3.64 -18.33 -4.21
N PHE A 228 2.97 -17.19 -4.37
CA PHE A 228 2.59 -16.31 -3.25
C PHE A 228 1.56 -16.97 -2.33
N ALA A 229 0.56 -17.65 -2.91
CA ALA A 229 -0.52 -18.31 -2.19
C ALA A 229 -0.05 -19.43 -1.24
N LYS A 230 1.13 -20.03 -1.48
CA LYS A 230 1.73 -21.01 -0.56
C LYS A 230 2.06 -20.40 0.80
N LEU A 231 2.36 -19.10 0.84
CA LEU A 231 2.66 -18.37 2.08
C LEU A 231 1.43 -17.63 2.59
N TYR A 232 0.72 -16.97 1.69
CA TYR A 232 -0.38 -16.06 1.98
C TYR A 232 -1.58 -16.37 1.08
N PRO A 233 -2.38 -17.43 1.42
CA PRO A 233 -3.55 -17.79 0.62
C PRO A 233 -4.67 -16.74 0.72
N HIS A 234 -4.72 -16.00 1.85
CA HIS A 234 -5.73 -14.98 2.12
C HIS A 234 -5.19 -14.00 3.17
N ASP A 235 -4.61 -12.89 2.71
CA ASP A 235 -3.98 -11.87 3.56
C ASP A 235 -4.62 -10.49 3.33
N VAL A 236 -5.95 -10.44 3.45
CA VAL A 236 -6.76 -9.25 3.15
C VAL A 236 -7.67 -8.87 4.31
N ARG A 237 -7.88 -7.58 4.48
CA ARG A 237 -8.88 -7.03 5.37
C ARG A 237 -10.25 -7.08 4.70
N PRO A 238 -11.36 -7.39 5.42
CA PRO A 238 -12.71 -7.26 4.89
C PRO A 238 -13.00 -5.83 4.39
N LEU A 239 -13.86 -5.73 3.37
CA LEU A 239 -14.33 -4.45 2.83
C LEU A 239 -14.94 -3.56 3.92
N GLN A 240 -14.63 -2.28 3.84
CA GLN A 240 -15.10 -1.26 4.75
C GLN A 240 -16.20 -0.41 4.12
N PRO A 241 -17.16 0.09 4.92
CA PRO A 241 -18.24 0.92 4.39
C PRO A 241 -17.72 2.27 3.89
N LEU A 242 -18.32 2.80 2.84
CA LEU A 242 -17.96 4.10 2.28
C LEU A 242 -18.26 5.27 3.23
N ASN A 243 -19.27 5.14 4.09
CA ASN A 243 -19.67 6.19 5.04
C ASN A 243 -19.88 7.57 4.38
N GLY A 244 -20.44 7.58 3.17
CA GLY A 244 -20.70 8.80 2.42
C GLY A 244 -19.50 9.36 1.65
N ARG A 245 -18.33 8.72 1.70
CA ARG A 245 -17.18 9.10 0.88
C ARG A 245 -17.50 8.95 -0.61
N VAL A 246 -16.98 9.88 -1.39
CA VAL A 246 -17.11 9.86 -2.84
C VAL A 246 -15.84 9.25 -3.43
N VAL A 247 -16.01 8.22 -4.27
CA VAL A 247 -14.94 7.74 -5.13
C VAL A 247 -14.93 8.57 -6.40
N LYS A 248 -13.80 9.14 -6.75
CA LYS A 248 -13.59 9.87 -8.01
C LYS A 248 -12.87 8.98 -9.02
N GLU A 249 -13.08 9.28 -10.31
CA GLU A 249 -12.30 8.63 -11.38
C GLU A 249 -11.69 9.65 -12.32
N SER A 250 -10.46 9.38 -12.77
CA SER A 250 -9.79 10.14 -13.82
C SER A 250 -10.47 9.89 -15.18
N GLN A 251 -10.43 10.89 -16.01
CA GLN A 251 -10.93 10.81 -17.40
C GLN A 251 -9.98 10.00 -18.28
#